data_0a817fd1d1c33307352187502570023d
#
_entry.id   0a817fd1d1c33307352187502570023d
#
_cell.length_a   1.000
_cell.length_b   1.000
_cell.length_c   1.000
_cell.angle_alpha   90.00
_cell.angle_beta   90.00
_cell.angle_gamma   90.00
#
_symmetry.space_group_name_H-M   'P 1'
#
loop_
_entity.id
_entity.type
_entity.pdbx_description
1 polymer ?
#
loop_
_entity_poly.entity_id
_entity_poly.type
_entity_poly.pdbx_seq_one_letter_code
_entity_poly.pdbx_strand_id
1 'polypeptide(L)'
;MMRSNDLNSFQLTALSRLFSASVFNEIAKKGQSPMFARSLRETELFDHADTLGINVGEAFNEAFALLRQTGLRNEYVYRSALTHNLLLGKHSLRTACMLNEFRIGSCKADLIILNGTGTVYEIKSERDSLSRLHNQITNYRKAFGKIYVIAGSEHIDDVLKTTESTIGVLSLTRWNRISTIREAEEVLDFLCPVTIFESLRINEAKIIAAELG
;
A
#
# COMPACT_ATOMS: atom_id res chain seq x y z
N MET A 1 22.81 12.93 12.36
CA MET A 1 22.03 12.05 11.46
C MET A 1 21.84 10.72 12.18
N MET A 2 20.65 10.44 12.71
CA MET A 2 20.33 9.17 13.39
C MET A 2 20.51 7.99 12.44
N ARG A 3 21.14 6.90 12.90
CA ARG A 3 21.27 5.67 12.10
C ARG A 3 20.00 4.83 12.29
N SER A 4 19.63 4.04 11.29
CA SER A 4 18.43 3.19 11.27
C SER A 4 18.27 2.25 12.48
N ASN A 5 19.38 1.90 13.13
CA ASN A 5 19.40 1.00 14.30
C ASN A 5 18.98 1.68 15.63
N ASP A 6 18.76 3.00 15.65
CA ASP A 6 18.54 3.76 16.88
C ASP A 6 17.04 4.09 17.11
N LEU A 7 16.16 3.82 16.13
CA LEU A 7 14.73 4.12 16.24
C LEU A 7 13.99 3.04 17.05
N ASN A 8 13.34 3.46 18.12
CA ASN A 8 12.45 2.58 18.88
C ASN A 8 11.07 2.43 18.20
N SER A 9 10.25 1.48 18.68
CA SER A 9 8.93 1.18 18.10
C SER A 9 7.95 2.38 18.15
N PHE A 10 8.07 3.23 19.16
CA PHE A 10 7.26 4.44 19.30
C PHE A 10 7.61 5.47 18.22
N GLN A 11 8.89 5.76 18.03
CA GLN A 11 9.39 6.67 16.99
C GLN A 11 9.03 6.18 15.59
N LEU A 12 9.13 4.86 15.34
CA LEU A 12 8.74 4.27 14.07
C LEU A 12 7.22 4.36 13.81
N THR A 13 6.42 4.25 14.86
CA THR A 13 4.96 4.45 14.75
C THR A 13 4.64 5.91 14.45
N ALA A 14 5.32 6.85 15.10
CA ALA A 14 5.18 8.27 14.83
C ALA A 14 5.60 8.63 13.41
N LEU A 15 6.74 8.08 12.94
CA LEU A 15 7.25 8.24 11.59
C LEU A 15 6.24 7.73 10.53
N SER A 16 5.64 6.56 10.75
CA SER A 16 4.62 6.01 9.87
C SER A 16 3.34 6.87 9.83
N ARG A 17 2.99 7.47 10.96
CA ARG A 17 1.80 8.34 11.09
C ARG A 17 1.90 9.63 10.28
N LEU A 18 3.12 10.14 10.02
CA LEU A 18 3.33 11.28 9.13
C LEU A 18 2.71 11.05 7.74
N PHE A 19 2.76 9.80 7.23
CA PHE A 19 2.27 9.42 5.91
C PHE A 19 0.82 8.89 5.92
N SER A 20 0.05 9.21 6.95
CA SER A 20 -1.36 8.81 7.01
C SER A 20 -2.25 9.71 6.14
N ALA A 21 -3.33 9.14 5.62
CA ALA A 21 -4.33 9.89 4.87
C ALA A 21 -4.90 11.09 5.67
N SER A 22 -5.02 10.96 6.98
CA SER A 22 -5.49 12.03 7.87
C SER A 22 -4.57 13.25 7.84
N VAL A 23 -3.25 13.03 7.93
CA VAL A 23 -2.26 14.11 7.86
C VAL A 23 -2.32 14.83 6.51
N PHE A 24 -2.31 14.07 5.41
CA PHE A 24 -2.40 14.67 4.07
C PHE A 24 -3.71 15.45 3.86
N ASN A 25 -4.84 14.91 4.31
CA ASN A 25 -6.13 15.59 4.21
C ASN A 25 -6.19 16.87 5.05
N GLU A 26 -5.60 16.88 6.24
CA GLU A 26 -5.54 18.08 7.07
C GLU A 26 -4.69 19.17 6.42
N ILE A 27 -3.49 18.81 5.92
CA ILE A 27 -2.59 19.76 5.23
C ILE A 27 -3.28 20.29 3.97
N ALA A 28 -3.89 19.43 3.15
CA ALA A 28 -4.56 19.84 1.92
C ALA A 28 -5.75 20.79 2.16
N LYS A 29 -6.52 20.58 3.24
CA LYS A 29 -7.72 21.37 3.54
C LYS A 29 -7.43 22.65 4.33
N LYS A 30 -6.42 22.60 5.23
CA LYS A 30 -6.20 23.65 6.23
C LYS A 30 -4.82 24.32 6.12
N GLY A 31 -3.95 23.84 5.22
CA GLY A 31 -2.55 24.27 5.13
C GLY A 31 -1.67 23.82 6.30
N GLN A 32 -2.25 23.15 7.29
CA GLN A 32 -1.55 22.70 8.50
C GLN A 32 -2.20 21.43 9.06
N SER A 33 -1.42 20.65 9.84
CA SER A 33 -1.92 19.47 10.55
C SER A 33 -1.32 19.40 11.95
N PRO A 34 -2.15 19.52 13.01
CA PRO A 34 -1.70 19.28 14.39
C PRO A 34 -1.14 17.86 14.56
N MET A 35 -1.72 16.88 13.86
CA MET A 35 -1.23 15.49 13.88
C MET A 35 0.16 15.38 13.27
N PHE A 36 0.44 16.06 12.15
CA PHE A 36 1.78 16.14 11.55
C PHE A 36 2.79 16.71 12.55
N ALA A 37 2.50 17.88 13.12
CA ALA A 37 3.39 18.54 14.05
C ALA A 37 3.66 17.71 15.32
N ARG A 38 2.63 17.01 15.83
CA ARG A 38 2.77 16.10 16.95
C ARG A 38 3.63 14.89 16.58
N SER A 39 3.31 14.22 15.48
CA SER A 39 4.05 13.03 15.02
C SER A 39 5.50 13.37 14.71
N LEU A 40 5.77 14.54 14.13
CA LEU A 40 7.14 14.99 13.85
C LEU A 40 7.96 15.13 15.13
N ARG A 41 7.40 15.74 16.19
CA ARG A 41 8.06 15.82 17.49
C ARG A 41 8.30 14.45 18.13
N GLU A 42 7.32 13.53 18.03
CA GLU A 42 7.41 12.18 18.56
C GLU A 42 8.46 11.31 17.83
N THR A 43 8.87 11.68 16.62
CA THR A 43 9.98 11.00 15.92
C THR A 43 11.35 11.33 16.48
N GLU A 44 11.49 12.48 17.15
CA GLU A 44 12.77 13.02 17.61
C GLU A 44 13.84 13.16 16.50
N LEU A 45 13.42 13.24 15.24
CA LEU A 45 14.31 13.36 14.08
C LEU A 45 14.97 14.72 13.97
N PHE A 46 14.33 15.73 14.52
CA PHE A 46 14.76 17.12 14.44
C PHE A 46 14.89 17.68 15.87
N ASP A 47 15.98 18.36 16.14
CA ASP A 47 16.10 19.13 17.37
C ASP A 47 15.01 20.21 17.44
N HIS A 48 14.55 20.54 18.65
CA HIS A 48 13.49 21.54 18.85
C HIS A 48 13.78 22.89 18.20
N ALA A 49 15.05 23.24 18.02
CA ALA A 49 15.49 24.46 17.34
C ALA A 49 15.33 24.37 15.80
N ASP A 50 15.53 23.20 15.23
CA ASP A 50 15.46 22.97 13.77
C ASP A 50 14.01 22.88 13.27
N THR A 51 13.06 22.49 14.14
CA THR A 51 11.63 22.39 13.76
C THR A 51 10.99 23.75 13.44
N LEU A 52 11.57 24.86 13.87
CA LEU A 52 11.05 26.20 13.59
C LEU A 52 11.41 26.73 12.19
N GLY A 53 12.37 26.10 11.49
CA GLY A 53 12.82 26.52 10.16
C GLY A 53 12.58 25.52 9.02
N ILE A 54 12.26 24.28 9.35
CA ILE A 54 12.05 23.23 8.33
C ILE A 54 10.67 23.38 7.66
N ASN A 55 10.66 23.35 6.33
CA ASN A 55 9.38 23.30 5.63
C ASN A 55 8.82 21.88 5.63
N VAL A 56 7.50 21.77 5.47
CA VAL A 56 6.76 20.50 5.52
C VAL A 56 7.30 19.49 4.50
N GLY A 57 7.70 19.95 3.30
CA GLY A 57 8.23 19.09 2.25
C GLY A 57 9.59 18.48 2.63
N GLU A 58 10.47 19.25 3.25
CA GLU A 58 11.77 18.78 3.75
C GLU A 58 11.57 17.72 4.83
N ALA A 59 10.68 17.99 5.80
CA ALA A 59 10.35 17.03 6.86
C ALA A 59 9.82 15.69 6.29
N PHE A 60 8.95 15.74 5.27
CA PHE A 60 8.49 14.53 4.58
C PHE A 60 9.62 13.80 3.84
N ASN A 61 10.52 14.52 3.17
CA ASN A 61 11.63 13.93 2.44
C ASN A 61 12.59 13.18 3.37
N GLU A 62 12.95 13.78 4.50
CA GLU A 62 13.81 13.14 5.49
C GLU A 62 13.14 11.93 6.14
N ALA A 63 11.87 12.08 6.56
CA ALA A 63 11.09 11.00 7.10
C ALA A 63 10.96 9.83 6.12
N PHE A 64 10.74 10.12 4.84
CA PHE A 64 10.63 9.08 3.80
C PHE A 64 11.97 8.41 3.53
N ALA A 65 13.07 9.17 3.52
CA ALA A 65 14.41 8.61 3.35
C ALA A 65 14.74 7.58 4.45
N LEU A 66 14.29 7.81 5.68
CA LEU A 66 14.42 6.84 6.78
C LEU A 66 13.53 5.63 6.60
N LEU A 67 12.24 5.82 6.30
CA LEU A 67 11.30 4.71 6.08
C LEU A 67 11.70 3.79 4.92
N ARG A 68 12.45 4.28 3.95
CA ARG A 68 12.95 3.48 2.82
C ARG A 68 14.05 2.50 3.21
N GLN A 69 14.66 2.64 4.38
CA GLN A 69 15.70 1.73 4.83
C GLN A 69 15.12 0.36 5.16
N THR A 70 15.85 -0.70 4.81
CA THR A 70 15.45 -2.08 5.11
C THR A 70 15.26 -2.26 6.61
N GLY A 71 14.20 -2.95 7.01
CA GLY A 71 13.81 -3.14 8.41
C GLY A 71 12.89 -2.02 8.96
N LEU A 72 12.80 -0.86 8.27
CA LEU A 72 11.93 0.25 8.69
C LEU A 72 10.72 0.46 7.78
N ARG A 73 10.65 -0.24 6.65
CA ARG A 73 9.64 -0.05 5.63
C ARG A 73 8.25 -0.36 6.15
N ASN A 74 7.34 0.55 5.89
CA ASN A 74 5.91 0.40 6.16
C ASN A 74 5.13 0.27 4.84
N GLU A 75 3.84 0.02 4.93
CA GLU A 75 2.93 -0.08 3.79
C GLU A 75 3.04 1.11 2.81
N TYR A 76 3.23 2.33 3.30
CA TYR A 76 3.38 3.52 2.46
C TYR A 76 4.57 3.43 1.51
N VAL A 77 5.70 2.89 1.96
CA VAL A 77 6.90 2.71 1.11
C VAL A 77 6.62 1.70 -0.01
N TYR A 78 5.97 0.58 0.32
CA TYR A 78 5.57 -0.43 -0.66
C TYR A 78 4.57 0.12 -1.67
N ARG A 79 3.56 0.85 -1.20
CA ARG A 79 2.56 1.50 -2.06
C ARG A 79 3.20 2.52 -2.99
N SER A 80 4.11 3.34 -2.48
CA SER A 80 4.88 4.31 -3.28
C SER A 80 5.73 3.61 -4.36
N ALA A 81 6.38 2.50 -4.01
CA ALA A 81 7.15 1.71 -4.97
C ALA A 81 6.26 1.09 -6.06
N LEU A 82 5.11 0.52 -5.70
CA LEU A 82 4.13 -0.02 -6.65
C LEU A 82 3.63 1.08 -7.60
N THR A 83 3.25 2.23 -7.07
CA THR A 83 2.80 3.37 -7.88
C THR A 83 3.87 3.80 -8.87
N HIS A 84 5.10 3.99 -8.41
CA HIS A 84 6.20 4.46 -9.25
C HIS A 84 6.64 3.43 -10.29
N ASN A 85 6.83 2.17 -9.89
CA ASN A 85 7.39 1.15 -10.78
C ASN A 85 6.34 0.52 -11.72
N LEU A 86 5.08 0.39 -11.29
CA LEU A 86 4.05 -0.26 -12.07
C LEU A 86 3.12 0.74 -12.76
N LEU A 87 2.48 1.64 -11.99
CA LEU A 87 1.50 2.54 -12.58
C LEU A 87 2.18 3.58 -13.49
N LEU A 88 3.24 4.25 -13.03
CA LEU A 88 3.92 5.28 -13.80
C LEU A 88 5.03 4.73 -14.70
N GLY A 89 5.62 3.59 -14.34
CA GLY A 89 6.73 2.99 -15.08
C GLY A 89 6.29 2.08 -16.23
N LYS A 90 5.18 1.36 -16.08
CA LYS A 90 4.65 0.41 -17.11
C LYS A 90 3.38 0.92 -17.79
N HIS A 91 2.61 1.78 -17.12
CA HIS A 91 1.33 2.29 -17.59
C HIS A 91 1.36 3.83 -17.61
N SER A 92 0.29 4.43 -18.07
CA SER A 92 0.04 5.86 -17.94
C SER A 92 -1.29 6.08 -17.21
N LEU A 93 -1.47 7.24 -16.62
CA LEU A 93 -2.77 7.61 -16.01
C LEU A 93 -3.90 7.72 -17.03
N ARG A 94 -3.60 7.64 -18.34
CA ARG A 94 -4.58 7.57 -19.42
C ARG A 94 -5.07 6.15 -19.67
N THR A 95 -4.27 5.13 -19.31
CA THR A 95 -4.53 3.72 -19.65
C THR A 95 -4.74 2.84 -18.43
N ALA A 96 -4.50 3.38 -17.23
CA ALA A 96 -4.68 2.64 -15.99
C ALA A 96 -5.28 3.53 -14.89
N CYS A 97 -6.08 2.91 -14.04
CA CYS A 97 -6.61 3.50 -12.81
C CYS A 97 -6.08 2.73 -11.61
N MET A 98 -5.81 3.44 -10.52
CA MET A 98 -5.37 2.85 -9.27
C MET A 98 -6.41 3.11 -8.17
N LEU A 99 -6.82 2.04 -7.51
CA LEU A 99 -7.71 2.09 -6.35
C LEU A 99 -6.92 1.66 -5.10
N ASN A 100 -7.05 2.43 -4.03
CA ASN A 100 -6.44 2.12 -2.75
C ASN A 100 -7.51 1.67 -1.77
N GLU A 101 -7.16 0.72 -0.90
CA GLU A 101 -8.02 0.29 0.20
C GLU A 101 -9.43 -0.13 -0.25
N PHE A 102 -9.50 -0.89 -1.33
CA PHE A 102 -10.75 -1.30 -1.94
C PHE A 102 -11.37 -2.51 -1.22
N ARG A 103 -12.64 -2.39 -0.82
CA ARG A 103 -13.35 -3.45 -0.09
C ARG A 103 -13.81 -4.55 -1.04
N ILE A 104 -13.52 -5.81 -0.68
CA ILE A 104 -13.97 -7.02 -1.38
C ILE A 104 -14.45 -8.01 -0.31
N GLY A 105 -15.75 -8.22 -0.24
CA GLY A 105 -16.34 -9.04 0.82
C GLY A 105 -15.95 -8.54 2.21
N SER A 106 -15.39 -9.41 3.03
CA SER A 106 -14.94 -9.09 4.39
C SER A 106 -13.51 -8.51 4.45
N CYS A 107 -12.81 -8.43 3.32
CA CYS A 107 -11.43 -7.97 3.23
C CYS A 107 -11.33 -6.60 2.53
N LYS A 108 -10.17 -6.00 2.64
CA LYS A 108 -9.82 -4.73 1.99
C LYS A 108 -8.46 -4.90 1.33
N ALA A 109 -8.44 -4.80 0.00
CA ALA A 109 -7.22 -4.87 -0.79
C ALA A 109 -6.44 -3.57 -0.66
N ASP A 110 -5.13 -3.63 -0.45
CA ASP A 110 -4.29 -2.46 -0.25
C ASP A 110 -4.20 -1.61 -1.51
N LEU A 111 -4.05 -2.26 -2.66
CA LEU A 111 -3.95 -1.57 -3.94
C LEU A 111 -4.47 -2.44 -5.07
N ILE A 112 -5.20 -1.81 -6.00
CA ILE A 112 -5.67 -2.43 -7.25
C ILE A 112 -5.25 -1.56 -8.42
N ILE A 113 -4.78 -2.18 -9.50
CA ILE A 113 -4.56 -1.52 -10.79
C ILE A 113 -5.53 -2.10 -11.80
N LEU A 114 -6.28 -1.21 -12.45
CA LEU A 114 -7.19 -1.52 -13.55
C LEU A 114 -6.60 -0.98 -14.85
N ASN A 115 -6.32 -1.85 -15.81
CA ASN A 115 -5.73 -1.52 -17.10
C ASN A 115 -6.25 -2.43 -18.23
N GLY A 116 -7.57 -2.59 -18.32
CA GLY A 116 -8.23 -3.60 -19.14
C GLY A 116 -8.49 -4.89 -18.37
N THR A 117 -7.62 -5.24 -17.45
CA THR A 117 -7.83 -6.29 -16.42
C THR A 117 -7.65 -5.70 -15.02
N GLY A 118 -8.18 -6.39 -14.01
CA GLY A 118 -8.03 -6.00 -12.61
C GLY A 118 -6.95 -6.82 -11.93
N THR A 119 -5.93 -6.16 -11.39
CA THR A 119 -4.86 -6.80 -10.64
C THR A 119 -4.81 -6.26 -9.21
N VAL A 120 -4.91 -7.16 -8.23
CA VAL A 120 -4.76 -6.84 -6.80
C VAL A 120 -3.30 -6.96 -6.40
N TYR A 121 -2.83 -6.03 -5.58
CA TYR A 121 -1.54 -6.06 -4.91
C TYR A 121 -1.78 -5.98 -3.40
N GLU A 122 -1.54 -7.08 -2.70
CA GLU A 122 -1.54 -7.15 -1.24
C GLU A 122 -0.14 -6.87 -0.71
N ILE A 123 -0.02 -5.97 0.25
CA ILE A 123 1.25 -5.54 0.83
C ILE A 123 1.49 -6.28 2.14
N LYS A 124 2.65 -6.92 2.25
CA LYS A 124 3.17 -7.53 3.48
C LYS A 124 4.53 -6.92 3.80
N SER A 125 4.49 -5.79 4.48
CA SER A 125 5.71 -5.12 4.93
C SER A 125 6.47 -5.98 5.94
N GLU A 126 7.67 -5.58 6.27
CA GLU A 126 8.59 -6.29 7.17
C GLU A 126 8.02 -6.54 8.58
N ARG A 127 6.92 -5.88 8.94
CA ARG A 127 6.27 -5.95 10.26
C ARG A 127 4.89 -6.59 10.24
N ASP A 128 4.41 -6.97 9.08
CA ASP A 128 3.07 -7.51 8.93
C ASP A 128 3.04 -9.01 9.23
N SER A 129 1.89 -9.46 9.75
CA SER A 129 1.63 -10.90 9.91
C SER A 129 1.00 -11.46 8.65
N LEU A 130 1.40 -12.69 8.29
CA LEU A 130 0.83 -13.44 7.18
C LEU A 130 -0.46 -14.20 7.56
N SER A 131 -0.88 -14.18 8.83
CA SER A 131 -2.01 -14.98 9.34
C SER A 131 -3.33 -14.75 8.60
N ARG A 132 -3.56 -13.57 8.03
CA ARG A 132 -4.76 -13.23 7.27
C ARG A 132 -4.63 -13.42 5.77
N LEU A 133 -3.43 -13.71 5.26
CA LEU A 133 -3.13 -13.72 3.82
C LEU A 133 -4.01 -14.70 3.04
N HIS A 134 -4.21 -15.91 3.56
CA HIS A 134 -5.06 -16.91 2.92
C HIS A 134 -6.51 -16.42 2.76
N ASN A 135 -7.09 -15.85 3.82
CA ASN A 135 -8.45 -15.30 3.77
C ASN A 135 -8.56 -14.10 2.83
N GLN A 136 -7.54 -13.24 2.78
CA GLN A 136 -7.46 -12.11 1.87
C GLN A 136 -7.48 -12.58 0.41
N ILE A 137 -6.60 -13.52 0.03
CA ILE A 137 -6.54 -14.10 -1.32
C ILE A 137 -7.88 -14.74 -1.71
N THR A 138 -8.48 -15.52 -0.80
CA THR A 138 -9.78 -16.17 -1.03
C THR A 138 -10.89 -15.17 -1.35
N ASN A 139 -10.91 -14.01 -0.69
CA ASN A 139 -11.87 -12.96 -0.99
C ASN A 139 -11.54 -12.23 -2.30
N TYR A 140 -10.26 -11.92 -2.54
CA TYR A 140 -9.84 -11.18 -3.74
C TYR A 140 -10.14 -11.93 -5.05
N ARG A 141 -9.97 -13.26 -5.07
CA ARG A 141 -10.30 -14.12 -6.22
C ARG A 141 -11.74 -14.00 -6.69
N LYS A 142 -12.67 -13.66 -5.77
CA LYS A 142 -14.08 -13.48 -6.12
C LYS A 142 -14.35 -12.24 -6.97
N ALA A 143 -13.40 -11.31 -7.05
CA ALA A 143 -13.58 -10.07 -7.81
C ALA A 143 -12.47 -9.79 -8.83
N PHE A 144 -11.30 -10.43 -8.70
CA PHE A 144 -10.13 -10.14 -9.54
C PHE A 144 -9.42 -11.42 -9.98
N GLY A 145 -9.08 -11.47 -11.27
CA GLY A 145 -8.40 -12.64 -11.87
C GLY A 145 -6.90 -12.70 -11.55
N LYS A 146 -6.25 -11.57 -11.26
CA LYS A 146 -4.81 -11.52 -10.94
C LYS A 146 -4.56 -10.98 -9.54
N ILE A 147 -3.73 -11.69 -8.79
CA ILE A 147 -3.36 -11.31 -7.42
C ILE A 147 -1.85 -11.44 -7.25
N TYR A 148 -1.24 -10.36 -6.79
CA TYR A 148 0.15 -10.34 -6.35
C TYR A 148 0.23 -10.06 -4.85
N VAL A 149 1.18 -10.70 -4.20
CA VAL A 149 1.64 -10.33 -2.86
C VAL A 149 3.01 -9.67 -3.00
N ILE A 150 3.17 -8.43 -2.56
CA ILE A 150 4.46 -7.79 -2.45
C ILE A 150 4.92 -7.83 -1.00
N ALA A 151 6.09 -8.38 -0.76
CA ALA A 151 6.56 -8.64 0.60
C ALA A 151 8.00 -8.15 0.83
N GLY A 152 8.36 -7.98 2.11
CA GLY A 152 9.74 -7.85 2.55
C GLY A 152 10.50 -9.15 2.34
N SER A 153 11.82 -9.05 2.22
CA SER A 153 12.70 -10.20 1.92
C SER A 153 12.52 -11.35 2.91
N GLU A 154 12.25 -11.04 4.17
CA GLU A 154 12.04 -12.01 5.26
C GLU A 154 10.74 -12.80 5.13
N HIS A 155 9.75 -12.28 4.42
CA HIS A 155 8.45 -12.96 4.23
C HIS A 155 8.35 -13.74 2.92
N ILE A 156 9.29 -13.58 1.99
CA ILE A 156 9.19 -14.16 0.64
C ILE A 156 9.02 -15.67 0.69
N ASP A 157 9.86 -16.38 1.43
CA ASP A 157 9.82 -17.85 1.51
C ASP A 157 8.51 -18.36 2.10
N ASP A 158 7.99 -17.68 3.12
CA ASP A 158 6.74 -18.06 3.76
C ASP A 158 5.53 -17.73 2.86
N VAL A 159 5.55 -16.61 2.14
CA VAL A 159 4.54 -16.30 1.14
C VAL A 159 4.53 -17.34 0.01
N LEU A 160 5.70 -17.75 -0.49
CA LEU A 160 5.83 -18.79 -1.52
C LEU A 160 5.28 -20.14 -1.06
N LYS A 161 5.53 -20.52 0.21
CA LYS A 161 5.05 -21.79 0.80
C LYS A 161 3.54 -21.78 1.08
N THR A 162 2.98 -20.62 1.45
CA THR A 162 1.60 -20.51 1.91
C THR A 162 0.61 -20.10 0.82
N THR A 163 1.11 -19.71 -0.37
CA THR A 163 0.27 -19.31 -1.50
C THR A 163 0.40 -20.27 -2.68
N GLU A 164 -0.71 -20.47 -3.40
CA GLU A 164 -0.74 -21.29 -4.62
C GLU A 164 0.14 -20.70 -5.72
N SER A 165 0.55 -21.54 -6.68
CA SER A 165 1.43 -21.15 -7.80
C SER A 165 0.86 -20.04 -8.67
N THR A 166 -0.48 -19.93 -8.75
CA THR A 166 -1.19 -18.90 -9.50
C THR A 166 -1.08 -17.48 -8.89
N ILE A 167 -0.70 -17.38 -7.62
CA ILE A 167 -0.52 -16.09 -6.93
C ILE A 167 0.88 -15.56 -7.23
N GLY A 168 0.97 -14.37 -7.78
CA GLY A 168 2.26 -13.69 -8.01
C GLY A 168 2.93 -13.26 -6.71
N VAL A 169 4.25 -13.27 -6.72
CA VAL A 169 5.06 -12.84 -5.57
C VAL A 169 6.08 -11.81 -6.03
N LEU A 170 6.04 -10.65 -5.42
CA LEU A 170 6.95 -9.53 -5.67
C LEU A 170 7.77 -9.25 -4.42
N SER A 171 9.01 -8.85 -4.61
CA SER A 171 9.88 -8.38 -3.54
C SER A 171 10.26 -6.91 -3.74
N LEU A 172 10.26 -6.14 -2.65
CA LEU A 172 10.81 -4.80 -2.66
C LEU A 172 12.29 -4.83 -2.30
N THR A 173 13.15 -4.62 -3.30
CA THR A 173 14.61 -4.61 -3.11
C THR A 173 15.06 -3.44 -2.23
N ARG A 174 16.30 -3.52 -1.70
CA ARG A 174 16.93 -2.42 -0.94
C ARG A 174 17.01 -1.08 -1.69
N TRP A 175 16.94 -1.12 -3.02
CA TRP A 175 16.94 0.08 -3.88
C TRP A 175 15.53 0.60 -4.21
N ASN A 176 14.49 0.13 -3.51
CA ASN A 176 13.07 0.41 -3.78
C ASN A 176 12.65 0.08 -5.22
N ARG A 177 13.26 -0.92 -5.82
CA ARG A 177 12.83 -1.52 -7.08
C ARG A 177 12.02 -2.78 -6.79
N ILE A 178 11.00 -3.00 -7.58
CA ILE A 178 10.20 -4.22 -7.50
C ILE A 178 10.90 -5.31 -8.32
N SER A 179 11.14 -6.45 -7.69
CA SER A 179 11.62 -7.67 -8.34
C SER A 179 10.50 -8.70 -8.34
N THR A 180 10.22 -9.30 -9.49
CA THR A 180 9.27 -10.40 -9.59
C THR A 180 9.96 -11.70 -9.22
N ILE A 181 9.42 -12.39 -8.22
CA ILE A 181 9.88 -13.69 -7.76
C ILE A 181 9.05 -14.79 -8.41
N ARG A 182 7.74 -14.57 -8.53
CA ARG A 182 6.77 -15.43 -9.21
C ARG A 182 5.73 -14.58 -9.91
N GLU A 183 5.47 -14.84 -11.19
CA GLU A 183 4.41 -14.18 -11.94
C GLU A 183 3.04 -14.68 -11.49
N ALA A 184 2.04 -13.79 -11.52
CA ALA A 184 0.65 -14.18 -11.29
C ALA A 184 0.04 -14.73 -12.56
N GLU A 185 -0.71 -15.81 -12.44
CA GLU A 185 -1.58 -16.31 -13.48
C GLU A 185 -2.96 -15.66 -13.39
N GLU A 186 -3.61 -15.44 -14.53
CA GLU A 186 -4.98 -14.97 -14.55
C GLU A 186 -5.95 -16.13 -14.40
N VAL A 187 -6.69 -16.14 -13.29
CA VAL A 187 -7.67 -17.19 -12.98
C VAL A 187 -9.04 -16.54 -12.79
N LEU A 188 -9.97 -16.82 -13.69
CA LEU A 188 -11.31 -16.21 -13.71
C LEU A 188 -12.39 -17.12 -13.12
N ASP A 189 -12.08 -18.38 -12.86
CA ASP A 189 -13.04 -19.42 -12.44
C ASP A 189 -13.71 -19.12 -11.08
N PHE A 190 -13.08 -18.29 -10.26
CA PHE A 190 -13.57 -17.92 -8.94
C PHE A 190 -14.37 -16.61 -8.91
N LEU A 191 -14.50 -15.92 -10.04
CA LEU A 191 -15.23 -14.66 -10.09
C LEU A 191 -16.69 -14.84 -9.69
N CYS A 192 -17.15 -14.00 -8.80
CA CYS A 192 -18.52 -14.00 -8.28
C CYS A 192 -19.17 -12.65 -8.59
N PRO A 193 -20.14 -12.59 -9.53
CA PRO A 193 -20.81 -11.35 -9.90
C PRO A 193 -21.44 -10.63 -8.70
N VAL A 194 -21.98 -11.38 -7.75
CA VAL A 194 -22.56 -10.81 -6.51
C VAL A 194 -21.49 -10.09 -5.69
N THR A 195 -20.34 -10.74 -5.47
CA THR A 195 -19.23 -10.11 -4.70
C THR A 195 -18.69 -8.87 -5.42
N ILE A 196 -18.61 -8.90 -6.75
CA ILE A 196 -18.18 -7.73 -7.55
C ILE A 196 -19.19 -6.59 -7.38
N PHE A 197 -20.48 -6.86 -7.52
CA PHE A 197 -21.53 -5.86 -7.34
C PHE A 197 -21.56 -5.28 -5.93
N GLU A 198 -21.44 -6.13 -4.90
CA GLU A 198 -21.38 -5.71 -3.49
C GLU A 198 -20.13 -4.88 -3.13
N SER A 199 -19.07 -4.95 -3.94
CA SER A 199 -17.88 -4.12 -3.75
C SER A 199 -18.06 -2.66 -4.20
N LEU A 200 -19.11 -2.37 -4.97
CA LEU A 200 -19.44 -1.03 -5.44
C LEU A 200 -20.01 -0.18 -4.30
N ARG A 201 -19.80 1.13 -4.38
CA ARG A 201 -20.52 2.07 -3.52
C ARG A 201 -22.00 2.11 -3.92
N ILE A 202 -22.86 2.35 -2.96
CA ILE A 202 -24.31 2.36 -3.20
C ILE A 202 -24.74 3.27 -4.37
N ASN A 203 -24.07 4.42 -4.54
CA ASN A 203 -24.40 5.34 -5.64
C ASN A 203 -23.89 4.79 -6.98
N GLU A 204 -22.75 4.14 -7.04
CA GLU A 204 -22.22 3.48 -8.23
C GLU A 204 -23.13 2.31 -8.64
N ALA A 205 -23.51 1.46 -7.67
CA ALA A 205 -24.44 0.36 -7.90
C ALA A 205 -25.80 0.84 -8.44
N LYS A 206 -26.35 1.96 -7.92
CA LYS A 206 -27.60 2.55 -8.41
C LYS A 206 -27.49 3.06 -9.86
N ILE A 207 -26.36 3.67 -10.23
CA ILE A 207 -26.12 4.12 -11.61
C ILE A 207 -26.11 2.93 -12.55
N ILE A 208 -25.34 1.89 -12.25
CA ILE A 208 -25.24 0.67 -13.05
C ILE A 208 -26.61 -0.02 -13.16
N ALA A 209 -27.34 -0.15 -12.05
CA ALA A 209 -28.67 -0.75 -12.06
C ALA A 209 -29.67 0.03 -12.94
N ALA A 210 -29.59 1.37 -12.92
CA ALA A 210 -30.45 2.21 -13.77
C ALA A 210 -30.10 2.12 -15.28
N GLU A 211 -28.85 1.85 -15.63
CA GLU A 211 -28.42 1.64 -17.02
C GLU A 211 -28.81 0.25 -17.58
N LEU A 212 -28.99 -0.72 -16.68
CA LEU A 212 -29.36 -2.10 -17.07
C LEU A 212 -30.88 -2.32 -17.13
N GLY A 213 -31.70 -1.37 -16.67
CA GLY A 213 -33.18 -1.44 -16.64
C GLY A 213 -33.66 -2.12 -15.38
#